data_51d60548edfe7433cecf5405207ab864
#
_entry.id   51d60548edfe7433cecf5405207ab864
#
_cell.length_a   1.000
_cell.length_b   1.000
_cell.length_c   1.000
_cell.angle_alpha   90.00
_cell.angle_beta   90.00
_cell.angle_gamma   90.00
#
_symmetry.space_group_name_H-M   'P 1'
#
loop_
_entity.id
_entity.type
_entity.pdbx_description
1 polymer ?
#
loop_
_entity_poly.entity_id
_entity_poly.type
_entity_poly.pdbx_seq_one_letter_code
_entity_poly.pdbx_strand_id
1 'polypeptide(L)'
;ASPYINAHRGKTFVVLFSGEAIKADLFSGLIHDFALLHSLGIRLVLVHGARPQVEGRLREVGREMRYVNGLRLTDGDDLPYVKQAIGRVRICVEAQLSMGLANSPMHGARLRVVSGNLITARPLGVREGVDYGFTGEVRRIDDRAIRLWLDQDAIVLLSPLGYSPTGEIFNLRAEEVATASAAALRADKLLVLSESSVPHDRDGRSIRELSPSDAERLLAERDDLSEETVRYLQQALRACRAGVRRTHLIERRVDGALLLELFTRDGIGTLVTADIYEGS
;
A
#
# COMPACT_ATOMS: atom_id res chain seq x y z
N ALA A 1 -21.54 -16.04 -1.53
CA ALA A 1 -20.06 -16.04 -1.39
C ALA A 1 -19.34 -16.70 -2.58
N SER A 2 -19.86 -17.81 -3.10
CA SER A 2 -19.21 -18.57 -4.17
C SER A 2 -18.86 -17.79 -5.44
N PRO A 3 -19.74 -16.93 -6.00
CA PRO A 3 -19.41 -16.20 -7.23
C PRO A 3 -18.21 -15.25 -7.06
N TYR A 4 -18.10 -14.59 -5.92
CA TYR A 4 -17.00 -13.66 -5.63
C TYR A 4 -15.68 -14.39 -5.41
N ILE A 5 -15.70 -15.53 -4.75
CA ILE A 5 -14.52 -16.37 -4.56
C ILE A 5 -13.95 -16.79 -5.92
N ASN A 6 -14.80 -17.27 -6.81
CA ASN A 6 -14.39 -17.65 -8.16
C ASN A 6 -13.90 -16.47 -9.00
N ALA A 7 -14.49 -15.29 -8.82
CA ALA A 7 -14.08 -14.08 -9.54
C ALA A 7 -12.66 -13.60 -9.14
N HIS A 8 -12.24 -13.85 -7.91
CA HIS A 8 -10.95 -13.37 -7.39
C HIS A 8 -9.83 -14.42 -7.39
N ARG A 9 -10.17 -15.69 -7.50
CA ARG A 9 -9.18 -16.78 -7.51
C ARG A 9 -8.17 -16.61 -8.64
N GLY A 10 -6.89 -16.70 -8.31
CA GLY A 10 -5.78 -16.55 -9.26
C GLY A 10 -5.47 -15.12 -9.65
N LYS A 11 -6.25 -14.14 -9.16
CA LYS A 11 -6.01 -12.73 -9.40
C LYS A 11 -4.91 -12.20 -8.50
N THR A 12 -4.17 -11.20 -8.98
CA THR A 12 -3.09 -10.54 -8.23
C THR A 12 -3.59 -9.22 -7.68
N PHE A 13 -3.50 -9.07 -6.35
CA PHE A 13 -3.84 -7.85 -5.64
C PHE A 13 -2.62 -7.29 -4.95
N VAL A 14 -2.39 -5.99 -5.10
CA VAL A 14 -1.43 -5.24 -4.31
C VAL A 14 -2.19 -4.52 -3.22
N VAL A 15 -1.79 -4.70 -1.97
CA VAL A 15 -2.45 -4.11 -0.80
C VAL A 15 -1.46 -3.19 -0.08
N LEU A 16 -1.81 -1.92 0.02
CA LEU A 16 -1.08 -0.92 0.79
C LEU A 16 -1.74 -0.71 2.14
N PHE A 17 -0.97 -0.80 3.21
CA PHE A 17 -1.41 -0.42 4.56
C PHE A 17 -0.35 0.44 5.26
N SER A 18 -0.81 1.38 6.05
CA SER A 18 0.03 2.37 6.71
C SER A 18 0.76 1.80 7.93
N GLY A 19 1.77 2.53 8.39
CA GLY A 19 2.42 2.24 9.67
C GLY A 19 1.48 2.39 10.88
N GLU A 20 0.48 3.25 10.79
CA GLU A 20 -0.58 3.39 11.80
C GLU A 20 -1.40 2.12 11.96
N ALA A 21 -1.68 1.41 10.85
CA ALA A 21 -2.39 0.14 10.87
C ALA A 21 -1.66 -0.91 11.72
N ILE A 22 -0.33 -0.90 11.69
CA ILE A 22 0.51 -1.86 12.41
C ILE A 22 0.51 -1.59 13.91
N LYS A 23 0.36 -0.34 14.32
CA LYS A 23 0.27 0.07 15.73
C LYS A 23 -1.12 -0.17 16.34
N ALA A 24 -2.14 -0.36 15.53
CA ALA A 24 -3.52 -0.46 15.98
C ALA A 24 -3.82 -1.84 16.58
N ASP A 25 -4.73 -1.87 17.55
CA ASP A 25 -5.21 -3.13 18.17
C ASP A 25 -5.89 -4.07 17.15
N LEU A 26 -6.38 -3.50 16.05
CA LEU A 26 -7.05 -4.25 14.97
C LEU A 26 -6.10 -4.86 13.95
N PHE A 27 -4.78 -4.74 14.12
CA PHE A 27 -3.81 -5.28 13.14
C PHE A 27 -3.89 -6.80 13.01
N SER A 28 -4.15 -7.52 14.09
CA SER A 28 -4.35 -8.97 14.06
C SER A 28 -5.53 -9.38 13.17
N GLY A 29 -6.61 -8.60 13.15
CA GLY A 29 -7.75 -8.80 12.25
C GLY A 29 -7.37 -8.62 10.78
N LEU A 30 -6.53 -7.63 10.48
CA LEU A 30 -6.04 -7.39 9.13
C LEU A 30 -5.13 -8.53 8.65
N ILE A 31 -4.25 -9.03 9.50
CA ILE A 31 -3.41 -10.21 9.23
C ILE A 31 -4.28 -11.43 8.92
N HIS A 32 -5.35 -11.62 9.70
CA HIS A 32 -6.33 -12.69 9.48
C HIS A 32 -6.99 -12.57 8.10
N ASP A 33 -7.38 -11.37 7.71
CA ASP A 33 -7.97 -11.11 6.39
C ASP A 33 -6.98 -11.43 5.27
N PHE A 34 -5.71 -11.07 5.39
CA PHE A 34 -4.67 -11.42 4.41
C PHE A 34 -4.52 -12.94 4.28
N ALA A 35 -4.47 -13.64 5.41
CA ALA A 35 -4.36 -15.09 5.41
C ALA A 35 -5.57 -15.75 4.74
N LEU A 36 -6.77 -15.24 5.00
CA LEU A 36 -8.00 -15.72 4.37
C LEU A 36 -7.99 -15.50 2.86
N LEU A 37 -7.66 -14.29 2.40
CA LEU A 37 -7.58 -13.97 0.98
C LEU A 37 -6.58 -14.89 0.26
N HIS A 38 -5.40 -15.09 0.87
CA HIS A 38 -4.40 -15.99 0.32
C HIS A 38 -4.92 -17.43 0.21
N SER A 39 -5.60 -17.93 1.21
CA SER A 39 -6.18 -19.28 1.22
C SER A 39 -7.28 -19.48 0.16
N LEU A 40 -7.95 -18.41 -0.23
CA LEU A 40 -8.95 -18.42 -1.30
C LEU A 40 -8.33 -18.37 -2.71
N GLY A 41 -7.01 -18.38 -2.81
CA GLY A 41 -6.27 -18.42 -4.06
C GLY A 41 -5.96 -17.04 -4.66
N ILE A 42 -6.10 -15.98 -3.88
CA ILE A 42 -5.70 -14.63 -4.29
C ILE A 42 -4.18 -14.51 -4.12
N ARG A 43 -3.51 -13.97 -5.14
CA ARG A 43 -2.07 -13.73 -5.16
C ARG A 43 -1.82 -12.36 -4.53
N LEU A 44 -1.20 -12.33 -3.35
CA LEU A 44 -1.04 -11.12 -2.56
C LEU A 44 0.37 -10.56 -2.60
N VAL A 45 0.48 -9.29 -2.93
CA VAL A 45 1.64 -8.43 -2.69
C VAL A 45 1.24 -7.38 -1.66
N LEU A 46 1.87 -7.42 -0.51
CA LEU A 46 1.64 -6.49 0.59
C LEU A 46 2.71 -5.42 0.58
N VAL A 47 2.30 -4.17 0.70
CA VAL A 47 3.20 -3.02 0.86
C VAL A 47 2.87 -2.35 2.17
N HIS A 48 3.82 -2.33 3.09
CA HIS A 48 3.64 -1.66 4.37
C HIS A 48 4.21 -0.26 4.36
N GLY A 49 3.56 0.66 5.08
CA GLY A 49 4.15 1.93 5.48
C GLY A 49 4.96 1.80 6.77
N ALA A 50 5.63 2.87 7.16
CA ALA A 50 6.38 2.95 8.41
C ALA A 50 6.53 4.39 8.91
N ARG A 51 5.70 5.31 8.44
CA ARG A 51 5.84 6.75 8.74
C ARG A 51 5.88 7.03 10.24
N PRO A 52 4.92 6.58 11.06
CA PRO A 52 4.95 6.86 12.49
C PRO A 52 6.13 6.20 13.20
N GLN A 53 6.58 5.03 12.75
CA GLN A 53 7.71 4.32 13.31
C GLN A 53 9.03 5.06 13.02
N VAL A 54 9.20 5.54 11.79
CA VAL A 54 10.37 6.34 11.38
C VAL A 54 10.40 7.67 12.13
N GLU A 55 9.27 8.37 12.20
CA GLU A 55 9.16 9.63 12.93
C GLU A 55 9.44 9.45 14.43
N GLY A 56 8.90 8.41 15.03
CA GLY A 56 9.15 8.06 16.43
C GLY A 56 10.62 7.78 16.70
N ARG A 57 11.27 7.03 15.81
CA ARG A 57 12.70 6.72 15.96
C ARG A 57 13.59 7.96 15.84
N LEU A 58 13.33 8.82 14.87
CA LEU A 58 14.07 10.07 14.71
C LEU A 58 13.87 10.99 15.91
N ARG A 59 12.66 11.07 16.44
CA ARG A 59 12.35 11.86 17.64
C ARG A 59 13.09 11.34 18.87
N GLU A 60 13.15 10.03 19.07
CA GLU A 60 13.90 9.41 20.19
C GLU A 60 15.38 9.78 20.20
N VAL A 61 15.99 9.95 19.04
CA VAL A 61 17.40 10.31 18.89
C VAL A 61 17.62 11.81 18.70
N GLY A 62 16.58 12.63 18.87
CA GLY A 62 16.66 14.10 18.81
C GLY A 62 16.90 14.66 17.41
N ARG A 63 16.54 13.92 16.36
CA ARG A 63 16.68 14.38 14.98
C ARG A 63 15.42 15.11 14.53
N GLU A 64 15.60 16.24 13.85
CA GLU A 64 14.48 16.97 13.24
C GLU A 64 13.99 16.26 11.97
N MET A 65 12.67 16.24 11.82
CA MET A 65 12.04 15.77 10.58
C MET A 65 11.82 16.96 9.64
N ARG A 66 12.35 16.84 8.43
CA ARG A 66 12.22 17.86 7.40
C ARG A 66 11.43 17.30 6.21
N TYR A 67 10.40 18.04 5.82
CA TYR A 67 9.56 17.72 4.66
C TYR A 67 9.61 18.87 3.67
N VAL A 68 9.76 18.54 2.39
CA VAL A 68 9.64 19.50 1.29
C VAL A 68 8.74 18.87 0.24
N ASN A 69 7.70 19.58 -0.16
CA ASN A 69 6.68 19.10 -1.11
C ASN A 69 6.08 17.73 -0.73
N GLY A 70 5.84 17.53 0.56
CA GLY A 70 5.29 16.27 1.09
C GLY A 70 6.29 15.12 1.16
N LEU A 71 7.54 15.32 0.76
CA LEU A 71 8.61 14.33 0.81
C LEU A 71 9.54 14.59 2.00
N ARG A 72 9.87 13.52 2.73
CA ARG A 72 10.86 13.60 3.80
C ARG A 72 12.26 13.76 3.19
N LEU A 73 13.04 14.69 3.72
CA LEU A 73 14.46 14.75 3.46
C LEU A 73 15.16 13.71 4.35
N THR A 74 15.95 12.85 3.73
CA THR A 74 16.70 11.80 4.43
C THR A 74 18.18 12.01 4.17
N ASP A 75 18.88 12.60 5.14
CA ASP A 75 20.33 12.74 5.05
C ASP A 75 21.06 11.44 5.47
N GLY A 76 22.38 11.43 5.35
CA GLY A 76 23.19 10.27 5.68
C GLY A 76 23.16 9.91 7.18
N ASP A 77 22.90 10.86 8.04
CA ASP A 77 22.80 10.64 9.49
C ASP A 77 21.42 10.13 9.90
N ASP A 78 20.39 10.46 9.16
CA ASP A 78 19.02 9.96 9.38
C ASP A 78 18.82 8.55 8.84
N LEU A 79 19.48 8.18 7.76
CA LEU A 79 19.29 6.92 7.06
C LEU A 79 19.41 5.68 7.95
N PRO A 80 20.37 5.56 8.87
CA PRO A 80 20.46 4.41 9.79
C PRO A 80 19.19 4.23 10.62
N TYR A 81 18.59 5.30 11.11
CA TYR A 81 17.37 5.25 11.91
C TYR A 81 16.14 4.93 11.08
N VAL A 82 16.09 5.43 9.86
CA VAL A 82 15.05 5.09 8.89
C VAL A 82 15.09 3.59 8.58
N LYS A 83 16.26 3.04 8.30
CA LYS A 83 16.45 1.60 8.07
C LYS A 83 16.03 0.76 9.27
N GLN A 84 16.42 1.17 10.48
CA GLN A 84 16.06 0.47 11.71
C GLN A 84 14.55 0.41 11.89
N ALA A 85 13.86 1.53 11.73
CA ALA A 85 12.41 1.60 11.89
C ALA A 85 11.67 0.76 10.86
N ILE A 86 12.02 0.89 9.59
CA ILE A 86 11.39 0.16 8.48
C ILE A 86 11.67 -1.35 8.60
N GLY A 87 12.91 -1.73 8.89
CA GLY A 87 13.29 -3.13 9.07
C GLY A 87 12.55 -3.79 10.23
N ARG A 88 12.39 -3.07 11.34
CA ARG A 88 11.61 -3.54 12.50
C ARG A 88 10.14 -3.78 12.14
N VAL A 89 9.52 -2.86 11.42
CA VAL A 89 8.14 -3.01 10.94
C VAL A 89 8.01 -4.25 10.05
N ARG A 90 8.89 -4.42 9.08
CA ARG A 90 8.88 -5.59 8.20
C ARG A 90 8.96 -6.90 8.97
N ILE A 91 9.88 -7.00 9.91
CA ILE A 91 10.06 -8.19 10.75
C ILE A 91 8.81 -8.46 11.58
N CYS A 92 8.19 -7.43 12.15
CA CYS A 92 6.94 -7.58 12.91
C CYS A 92 5.79 -8.10 12.02
N VAL A 93 5.67 -7.59 10.80
CA VAL A 93 4.64 -8.06 9.86
C VAL A 93 4.90 -9.52 9.46
N GLU A 94 6.13 -9.87 9.13
CA GLU A 94 6.52 -11.25 8.83
C GLU A 94 6.20 -12.20 10.00
N ALA A 95 6.51 -11.79 11.23
CA ALA A 95 6.21 -12.57 12.43
C ALA A 95 4.69 -12.78 12.61
N GLN A 96 3.89 -11.73 12.44
CA GLN A 96 2.43 -11.81 12.54
C GLN A 96 1.84 -12.76 11.49
N LEU A 97 2.30 -12.68 10.25
CA LEU A 97 1.87 -13.58 9.18
C LEU A 97 2.31 -15.03 9.44
N SER A 98 3.43 -15.22 10.14
CA SER A 98 3.94 -16.56 10.48
C SER A 98 3.13 -17.27 11.57
N MET A 99 2.37 -16.52 12.37
CA MET A 99 1.52 -17.12 13.41
C MET A 99 0.42 -18.01 12.84
N GLY A 100 0.10 -17.83 11.58
CA GLY A 100 -1.02 -18.52 10.95
C GLY A 100 -2.36 -18.15 11.59
N LEU A 101 -3.36 -18.99 11.37
CA LEU A 101 -4.71 -18.81 11.92
C LEU A 101 -4.97 -19.78 13.07
N ALA A 102 -4.17 -19.69 14.13
CA ALA A 102 -4.13 -20.66 15.24
C ALA A 102 -5.50 -20.97 15.87
N ASN A 103 -6.43 -20.04 15.83
CA ASN A 103 -7.76 -20.17 16.41
C ASN A 103 -8.90 -20.16 15.36
N SER A 104 -8.60 -20.57 14.12
CA SER A 104 -9.58 -20.59 13.05
C SER A 104 -9.70 -21.98 12.42
N PRO A 105 -10.76 -22.26 11.62
CA PRO A 105 -10.85 -23.48 10.83
C PRO A 105 -9.68 -23.71 9.87
N MET A 106 -8.85 -22.68 9.65
CA MET A 106 -7.64 -22.73 8.83
C MET A 106 -6.37 -22.99 9.66
N HIS A 107 -6.53 -23.48 10.88
CA HIS A 107 -5.44 -23.93 11.73
C HIS A 107 -4.55 -24.93 10.96
N GLY A 108 -3.26 -24.62 10.87
CA GLY A 108 -2.30 -25.44 10.12
C GLY A 108 -1.99 -24.93 8.71
N ALA A 109 -2.69 -23.91 8.20
CA ALA A 109 -2.27 -23.22 6.99
C ALA A 109 -0.95 -22.49 7.24
N ARG A 110 0.10 -22.92 6.54
CA ARG A 110 1.41 -22.26 6.60
C ARG A 110 1.45 -21.14 5.58
N LEU A 111 1.59 -19.91 6.05
CA LEU A 111 1.84 -18.76 5.19
C LEU A 111 3.35 -18.62 4.97
N ARG A 112 3.75 -18.60 3.71
CA ARG A 112 5.11 -18.26 3.33
C ARG A 112 5.15 -16.80 2.96
N VAL A 113 5.98 -16.02 3.63
CA VAL A 113 6.17 -14.60 3.37
C VAL A 113 7.59 -14.38 2.86
N VAL A 114 7.71 -13.66 1.76
CA VAL A 114 9.00 -13.38 1.12
C VAL A 114 9.18 -11.88 0.99
N SER A 115 10.35 -11.41 1.41
CA SER A 115 10.86 -10.06 1.17
C SER A 115 12.25 -10.17 0.56
N GLY A 116 12.78 -9.09 0.00
CA GLY A 116 14.12 -9.08 -0.55
C GLY A 116 14.44 -7.81 -1.32
N ASN A 117 15.45 -7.85 -2.17
CA ASN A 117 15.91 -6.75 -2.99
C ASN A 117 15.10 -6.61 -4.30
N LEU A 118 13.79 -6.59 -4.18
CA LEU A 118 12.86 -6.61 -5.30
C LEU A 118 12.61 -5.22 -5.91
N ILE A 119 13.10 -4.17 -5.26
CA ILE A 119 12.90 -2.78 -5.69
C ILE A 119 14.26 -2.15 -5.97
N THR A 120 14.51 -1.78 -7.21
CA THR A 120 15.64 -0.92 -7.58
C THR A 120 15.21 0.53 -7.45
N ALA A 121 15.97 1.31 -6.71
CA ALA A 121 15.73 2.72 -6.46
C ALA A 121 16.85 3.59 -7.01
N ARG A 122 16.53 4.85 -7.21
CA ARG A 122 17.48 5.91 -7.54
C ARG A 122 17.23 7.14 -6.67
N PRO A 123 18.25 7.99 -6.42
CA PRO A 123 18.04 9.21 -5.66
C PRO A 123 17.11 10.17 -6.42
N LEU A 124 16.34 10.95 -5.68
CA LEU A 124 15.65 12.12 -6.26
C LEU A 124 16.66 13.18 -6.71
N GLY A 125 17.79 13.24 -6.06
CA GLY A 125 18.83 14.22 -6.33
C GLY A 125 18.47 15.61 -5.79
N VAL A 126 19.01 16.63 -6.46
CA VAL A 126 18.72 18.02 -6.17
C VAL A 126 17.60 18.51 -7.08
N ARG A 127 16.51 18.98 -6.49
CA ARG A 127 15.35 19.54 -7.21
C ARG A 127 14.99 20.89 -6.61
N GLU A 128 14.91 21.91 -7.46
CA GLU A 128 14.58 23.29 -7.03
C GLU A 128 15.47 23.78 -5.88
N GLY A 129 16.75 23.47 -5.93
CA GLY A 129 17.74 23.86 -4.93
C GLY A 129 17.71 23.03 -3.64
N VAL A 130 16.87 22.01 -3.54
CA VAL A 130 16.77 21.13 -2.39
C VAL A 130 17.45 19.80 -2.67
N ASP A 131 18.41 19.41 -1.84
CA ASP A 131 19.04 18.09 -1.87
C ASP A 131 18.22 17.12 -1.03
N TYR A 132 17.64 16.11 -1.70
CA TYR A 132 16.83 15.09 -1.05
C TYR A 132 17.66 13.96 -0.42
N GLY A 133 18.98 13.96 -0.59
CA GLY A 133 19.89 12.98 0.01
C GLY A 133 19.53 11.54 -0.36
N PHE A 134 19.22 10.73 0.65
CA PHE A 134 18.82 9.32 0.50
C PHE A 134 17.31 9.11 0.37
N THR A 135 16.54 10.15 0.16
CA THR A 135 15.17 10.03 -0.32
C THR A 135 15.23 9.73 -1.80
N GLY A 136 14.59 8.64 -2.20
CA GLY A 136 14.65 8.15 -3.57
C GLY A 136 13.29 7.99 -4.21
N GLU A 137 13.34 7.45 -5.41
CA GLU A 137 12.18 7.04 -6.18
C GLU A 137 12.40 5.62 -6.73
N VAL A 138 11.31 4.94 -7.03
CA VAL A 138 11.35 3.62 -7.64
C VAL A 138 11.87 3.75 -9.07
N ARG A 139 12.96 3.05 -9.38
CA ARG A 139 13.47 2.93 -10.73
C ARG A 139 12.87 1.73 -11.45
N ARG A 140 12.79 0.58 -10.75
CA ARG A 140 12.27 -0.67 -11.29
C ARG A 140 11.77 -1.58 -10.18
N ILE A 141 10.67 -2.25 -10.46
CA ILE A 141 10.18 -3.39 -9.68
C ILE A 141 10.63 -4.67 -10.39
N ASP A 142 11.20 -5.62 -9.66
CA ASP A 142 11.52 -6.94 -10.19
C ASP A 142 10.26 -7.80 -10.25
N ASP A 143 9.42 -7.52 -11.23
CA ASP A 143 8.13 -8.18 -11.41
C ASP A 143 8.29 -9.68 -11.70
N ARG A 144 9.35 -10.06 -12.37
CA ARG A 144 9.67 -11.45 -12.67
C ARG A 144 9.93 -12.27 -11.41
N ALA A 145 10.76 -11.76 -10.51
CA ALA A 145 11.02 -12.42 -9.23
C ALA A 145 9.77 -12.46 -8.34
N ILE A 146 8.99 -11.38 -8.30
CA ILE A 146 7.74 -11.35 -7.55
C ILE A 146 6.76 -12.41 -8.07
N ARG A 147 6.57 -12.51 -9.39
CA ARG A 147 5.69 -13.53 -9.99
C ARG A 147 6.15 -14.94 -9.66
N LEU A 148 7.46 -15.19 -9.69
CA LEU A 148 8.02 -16.48 -9.32
C LEU A 148 7.61 -16.88 -7.90
N TRP A 149 7.72 -15.98 -6.93
CA TRP A 149 7.30 -16.25 -5.56
C TRP A 149 5.79 -16.41 -5.40
N LEU A 150 5.00 -15.61 -6.11
CA LEU A 150 3.55 -15.77 -6.14
C LEU A 150 3.16 -17.14 -6.73
N ASP A 151 3.87 -17.62 -7.74
CA ASP A 151 3.67 -18.95 -8.34
C ASP A 151 4.04 -20.07 -7.37
N GLN A 152 4.92 -19.81 -6.41
CA GLN A 152 5.27 -20.72 -5.32
C GLN A 152 4.35 -20.58 -4.10
N ASP A 153 3.21 -19.93 -4.27
CA ASP A 153 2.20 -19.74 -3.23
C ASP A 153 2.69 -18.90 -2.03
N ALA A 154 3.63 -18.02 -2.25
CA ALA A 154 4.11 -17.07 -1.25
C ALA A 154 3.31 -15.74 -1.28
N ILE A 155 3.22 -15.11 -0.12
CA ILE A 155 2.87 -13.70 0.00
C ILE A 155 4.17 -12.90 -0.13
N VAL A 156 4.20 -11.91 -1.01
CA VAL A 156 5.35 -11.03 -1.15
C VAL A 156 5.11 -9.77 -0.34
N LEU A 157 6.04 -9.46 0.56
CA LEU A 157 6.00 -8.27 1.43
C LEU A 157 7.06 -7.28 0.97
N LEU A 158 6.64 -6.07 0.61
CA LEU A 158 7.49 -4.98 0.18
C LEU A 158 7.52 -3.87 1.23
N SER A 159 8.72 -3.38 1.49
CA SER A 159 8.99 -2.25 2.38
C SER A 159 9.21 -0.96 1.58
N PRO A 160 9.04 0.23 2.18
CA PRO A 160 9.35 1.50 1.51
C PRO A 160 10.86 1.81 1.49
N LEU A 161 11.64 0.86 1.04
CA LEU A 161 13.08 0.93 0.80
C LEU A 161 13.40 0.34 -0.56
N GLY A 162 14.38 0.91 -1.22
CA GLY A 162 14.91 0.37 -2.46
C GLY A 162 16.43 0.43 -2.48
N TYR A 163 17.02 -0.30 -3.41
CA TYR A 163 18.45 -0.48 -3.52
C TYR A 163 18.94 0.01 -4.88
N SER A 164 20.09 0.69 -4.88
CA SER A 164 20.78 0.97 -6.12
C SER A 164 21.65 -0.21 -6.56
N PRO A 165 22.05 -0.27 -7.84
CA PRO A 165 23.01 -1.29 -8.30
C PRO A 165 24.38 -1.23 -7.60
N THR A 166 24.72 -0.10 -6.98
CA THR A 166 25.97 0.11 -6.24
C THR A 166 25.83 -0.15 -4.74
N GLY A 167 24.68 -0.66 -4.30
CA GLY A 167 24.45 -1.08 -2.90
C GLY A 167 23.97 0.03 -1.96
N GLU A 168 23.62 1.19 -2.49
CA GLU A 168 23.01 2.26 -1.68
C GLU A 168 21.56 1.95 -1.39
N ILE A 169 21.07 2.45 -0.26
CA ILE A 169 19.70 2.27 0.20
C ILE A 169 19.00 3.61 0.17
N PHE A 170 17.80 3.64 -0.40
CA PHE A 170 16.97 4.84 -0.48
C PHE A 170 15.64 4.65 0.23
N ASN A 171 15.26 5.69 0.96
CA ASN A 171 13.95 5.81 1.59
C ASN A 171 12.92 6.16 0.51
N LEU A 172 11.90 5.33 0.38
CA LEU A 172 10.85 5.47 -0.62
C LEU A 172 9.50 5.77 0.04
N ARG A 173 8.58 6.30 -0.75
CA ARG A 173 7.17 6.40 -0.35
C ARG A 173 6.49 5.06 -0.56
N ALA A 174 5.77 4.58 0.45
CA ALA A 174 5.03 3.33 0.35
C ALA A 174 3.97 3.38 -0.77
N GLU A 175 3.33 4.53 -0.97
CA GLU A 175 2.35 4.76 -2.04
C GLU A 175 2.96 4.55 -3.42
N GLU A 176 4.18 5.05 -3.63
CA GLU A 176 4.88 4.87 -4.91
C GLU A 176 5.27 3.40 -5.12
N VAL A 177 5.75 2.73 -4.08
CA VAL A 177 6.08 1.29 -4.15
C VAL A 177 4.84 0.48 -4.52
N ALA A 178 3.70 0.76 -3.90
CA ALA A 178 2.44 0.07 -4.18
C ALA A 178 1.97 0.31 -5.62
N THR A 179 1.98 1.55 -6.07
CA THR A 179 1.57 1.93 -7.44
C THR A 179 2.50 1.31 -8.48
N ALA A 180 3.81 1.43 -8.30
CA ALA A 180 4.80 0.87 -9.21
C ALA A 180 4.71 -0.66 -9.29
N SER A 181 4.47 -1.32 -8.15
CA SER A 181 4.29 -2.77 -8.09
C SER A 181 3.02 -3.22 -8.79
N ALA A 182 1.90 -2.53 -8.56
CA ALA A 182 0.64 -2.82 -9.23
C ALA A 182 0.75 -2.65 -10.75
N ALA A 183 1.42 -1.60 -11.21
CA ALA A 183 1.65 -1.37 -12.63
C ALA A 183 2.56 -2.44 -13.26
N ALA A 184 3.70 -2.73 -12.63
CA ALA A 184 4.67 -3.70 -13.14
C ALA A 184 4.10 -5.12 -13.19
N LEU A 185 3.29 -5.50 -12.22
CA LEU A 185 2.65 -6.81 -12.13
C LEU A 185 1.37 -6.89 -12.97
N ARG A 186 0.90 -5.79 -13.52
CA ARG A 186 -0.46 -5.71 -14.11
C ARG A 186 -1.49 -6.27 -13.15
N ALA A 187 -1.42 -5.83 -11.90
CA ALA A 187 -2.30 -6.29 -10.85
C ALA A 187 -3.77 -6.03 -11.21
N ASP A 188 -4.63 -6.96 -10.85
CA ASP A 188 -6.07 -6.82 -11.09
C ASP A 188 -6.67 -5.74 -10.20
N LYS A 189 -6.13 -5.54 -9.00
CA LYS A 189 -6.55 -4.50 -8.07
C LYS A 189 -5.36 -3.96 -7.29
N LEU A 190 -5.40 -2.66 -7.04
CA LEU A 190 -4.63 -1.98 -6.00
C LEU A 190 -5.59 -1.60 -4.88
N LEU A 191 -5.39 -2.16 -3.70
CA LEU A 191 -6.20 -1.92 -2.52
C LEU A 191 -5.43 -1.03 -1.56
N VAL A 192 -5.95 0.15 -1.28
CA VAL A 192 -5.34 1.13 -0.39
C VAL A 192 -6.16 1.22 0.89
N LEU A 193 -5.57 0.78 2.00
CA LEU A 193 -6.22 0.82 3.31
C LEU A 193 -5.95 2.18 3.97
N SER A 194 -6.98 2.98 4.06
CA SER A 194 -6.94 4.33 4.60
C SER A 194 -7.26 4.33 6.10
N GLU A 195 -6.60 5.20 6.85
CA GLU A 195 -6.92 5.48 8.26
C GLU A 195 -8.10 6.47 8.38
N SER A 196 -8.31 7.30 7.36
CA SER A 196 -9.46 8.20 7.27
C SER A 196 -10.64 7.54 6.56
N SER A 197 -11.80 8.15 6.70
CA SER A 197 -12.98 7.77 5.93
C SER A 197 -12.76 8.01 4.43
N VAL A 198 -13.41 7.21 3.61
CA VAL A 198 -13.43 7.39 2.15
C VAL A 198 -14.07 8.73 1.77
N PRO A 199 -13.80 9.25 0.56
CA PRO A 199 -14.43 10.50 0.12
C PRO A 199 -15.96 10.44 0.17
N HIS A 200 -16.57 11.53 0.60
CA HIS A 200 -18.02 11.72 0.66
C HIS A 200 -18.45 12.82 -0.31
N ASP A 201 -19.66 12.68 -0.83
CA ASP A 201 -20.30 13.73 -1.61
C ASP A 201 -20.75 14.90 -0.72
N ARG A 202 -21.37 15.92 -1.32
CA ARG A 202 -21.86 17.10 -0.59
C ARG A 202 -23.02 16.79 0.37
N ASP A 203 -23.69 15.67 0.16
CA ASP A 203 -24.78 15.20 1.00
C ASP A 203 -24.29 14.26 2.12
N GLY A 204 -22.97 14.08 2.25
CA GLY A 204 -22.36 13.23 3.28
C GLY A 204 -22.41 11.73 2.97
N ARG A 205 -22.76 11.34 1.74
CA ARG A 205 -22.78 9.93 1.33
C ARG A 205 -21.42 9.52 0.80
N SER A 206 -20.98 8.32 1.13
CA SER A 206 -19.72 7.76 0.59
C SER A 206 -19.80 7.65 -0.93
N ILE A 207 -18.77 8.18 -1.59
CA ILE A 207 -18.63 8.05 -3.04
C ILE A 207 -18.15 6.64 -3.34
N ARG A 208 -18.89 5.86 -4.12
CA ARG A 208 -18.57 4.46 -4.42
C ARG A 208 -17.65 4.30 -5.62
N GLU A 209 -17.79 5.15 -6.61
CA GLU A 209 -16.99 5.11 -7.83
C GLU A 209 -16.62 6.51 -8.27
N LEU A 210 -15.40 6.64 -8.77
CA LEU A 210 -14.87 7.84 -9.38
C LEU A 210 -14.14 7.48 -10.67
N SER A 211 -14.47 8.19 -11.75
CA SER A 211 -13.57 8.24 -12.91
C SER A 211 -12.32 9.04 -12.57
N PRO A 212 -11.23 8.93 -13.32
CA PRO A 212 -10.07 9.81 -13.14
C PRO A 212 -10.45 11.30 -13.22
N SER A 213 -11.32 11.67 -14.15
CA SER A 213 -11.80 13.04 -14.29
C SER A 213 -12.58 13.53 -13.07
N ASP A 214 -13.43 12.67 -12.49
CA ASP A 214 -14.17 13.00 -11.26
C ASP A 214 -13.24 13.13 -10.06
N ALA A 215 -12.23 12.28 -9.96
CA ALA A 215 -11.22 12.37 -8.91
C ALA A 215 -10.39 13.67 -9.03
N GLU A 216 -9.99 14.05 -10.23
CA GLU A 216 -9.30 15.33 -10.49
C GLU A 216 -10.17 16.52 -10.11
N ARG A 217 -11.45 16.50 -10.48
CA ARG A 217 -12.41 17.55 -10.13
C ARG A 217 -12.62 17.63 -8.62
N LEU A 218 -12.77 16.50 -7.95
CA LEU A 218 -12.91 16.43 -6.49
C LEU A 218 -11.72 17.07 -5.79
N LEU A 219 -10.49 16.77 -6.24
CA LEU A 219 -9.26 17.36 -5.70
C LEU A 219 -9.16 18.87 -5.96
N ALA A 220 -9.68 19.34 -7.10
CA ALA A 220 -9.64 20.77 -7.45
C ALA A 220 -10.70 21.61 -6.72
N GLU A 221 -11.88 21.03 -6.44
CA GLU A 221 -13.05 21.77 -5.94
C GLU A 221 -13.28 21.64 -4.42
N ARG A 222 -12.60 20.70 -3.75
CA ARG A 222 -12.86 20.38 -2.35
C ARG A 222 -11.67 20.71 -1.46
N ASP A 223 -11.87 21.67 -0.56
CA ASP A 223 -10.86 22.08 0.43
C ASP A 223 -10.99 21.32 1.77
N ASP A 224 -12.08 20.58 1.94
CA ASP A 224 -12.44 19.87 3.18
C ASP A 224 -11.93 18.43 3.25
N LEU A 225 -11.22 17.96 2.23
CA LEU A 225 -10.63 16.64 2.21
C LEU A 225 -9.43 16.53 3.16
N SER A 226 -9.30 15.42 3.88
CA SER A 226 -8.12 15.17 4.69
C SER A 226 -6.86 15.05 3.82
N GLU A 227 -5.70 15.37 4.41
CA GLU A 227 -4.41 15.20 3.70
C GLU A 227 -4.21 13.77 3.20
N GLU A 228 -4.63 12.79 3.98
CA GLU A 228 -4.54 11.37 3.60
C GLU A 228 -5.45 11.07 2.40
N THR A 229 -6.69 11.56 2.40
CA THR A 229 -7.61 11.39 1.28
C THR A 229 -7.06 12.02 0.00
N VAL A 230 -6.53 13.23 0.09
CA VAL A 230 -5.87 13.91 -1.03
C VAL A 230 -4.70 13.08 -1.57
N ARG A 231 -3.84 12.61 -0.69
CA ARG A 231 -2.68 11.81 -1.05
C ARG A 231 -3.07 10.51 -1.75
N TYR A 232 -4.08 9.80 -1.26
CA TYR A 232 -4.54 8.55 -1.86
C TYR A 232 -5.32 8.74 -3.16
N LEU A 233 -6.09 9.81 -3.29
CA LEU A 233 -6.71 10.16 -4.59
C LEU A 233 -5.65 10.49 -5.64
N GLN A 234 -4.62 11.24 -5.28
CA GLN A 234 -3.48 11.51 -6.15
C GLN A 234 -2.75 10.22 -6.54
N GLN A 235 -2.57 9.31 -5.59
CA GLN A 235 -2.01 7.99 -5.88
C GLN A 235 -2.89 7.20 -6.85
N ALA A 236 -4.19 7.17 -6.66
CA ALA A 236 -5.12 6.49 -7.55
C ALA A 236 -5.07 7.04 -8.97
N LEU A 237 -4.94 8.36 -9.13
CA LEU A 237 -4.75 8.99 -10.43
C LEU A 237 -3.43 8.58 -11.08
N ARG A 238 -2.34 8.56 -10.33
CA ARG A 238 -1.04 8.06 -10.83
C ARG A 238 -1.13 6.60 -11.24
N ALA A 239 -1.81 5.79 -10.45
CA ALA A 239 -2.03 4.37 -10.74
C ALA A 239 -2.80 4.18 -12.05
N CYS A 240 -3.88 4.94 -12.26
CA CYS A 240 -4.62 4.93 -13.52
C CYS A 240 -3.74 5.30 -14.72
N ARG A 241 -2.93 6.34 -14.61
CA ARG A 241 -1.99 6.76 -15.67
C ARG A 241 -0.93 5.69 -15.96
N ALA A 242 -0.56 4.92 -14.95
CA ALA A 242 0.40 3.82 -15.07
C ALA A 242 -0.24 2.51 -15.59
N GLY A 243 -1.54 2.49 -15.86
CA GLY A 243 -2.26 1.34 -16.40
C GLY A 243 -2.90 0.42 -15.38
N VAL A 244 -2.95 0.80 -14.10
CA VAL A 244 -3.67 0.05 -13.08
C VAL A 244 -5.17 0.27 -13.28
N ARG A 245 -5.92 -0.80 -13.52
CA ARG A 245 -7.32 -0.71 -13.91
C ARG A 245 -8.24 -0.29 -12.77
N ARG A 246 -7.97 -0.78 -11.54
CA ARG A 246 -8.86 -0.60 -10.40
C ARG A 246 -8.05 -0.30 -9.16
N THR A 247 -8.28 0.87 -8.58
CA THR A 247 -7.73 1.27 -7.28
C THR A 247 -8.89 1.46 -6.30
N HIS A 248 -8.89 0.70 -5.22
CA HIS A 248 -9.89 0.78 -4.17
C HIS A 248 -9.31 1.52 -2.98
N LEU A 249 -9.99 2.59 -2.55
CA LEU A 249 -9.72 3.25 -1.28
C LEU A 249 -10.68 2.69 -0.23
N ILE A 250 -10.15 2.09 0.83
CA ILE A 250 -10.92 1.34 1.81
C ILE A 250 -10.61 1.86 3.20
N GLU A 251 -11.62 2.19 4.00
CA GLU A 251 -11.44 2.57 5.39
C GLU A 251 -11.09 1.34 6.24
N ARG A 252 -9.84 1.26 6.69
CA ARG A 252 -9.32 0.13 7.46
C ARG A 252 -10.04 -0.07 8.81
N ARG A 253 -10.49 1.00 9.44
CA ARG A 253 -11.12 0.95 10.77
C ARG A 253 -12.47 0.23 10.79
N VAL A 254 -13.08 0.02 9.63
CA VAL A 254 -14.25 -0.85 9.52
C VAL A 254 -13.80 -2.29 9.67
N ASP A 255 -14.36 -3.02 10.62
CA ASP A 255 -14.04 -4.43 10.83
C ASP A 255 -14.39 -5.27 9.60
N GLY A 256 -13.45 -6.10 9.17
CA GLY A 256 -13.61 -6.90 7.95
C GLY A 256 -13.67 -6.10 6.65
N ALA A 257 -13.12 -4.88 6.64
CA ALA A 257 -13.21 -3.94 5.52
C ALA A 257 -12.81 -4.54 4.18
N LEU A 258 -11.68 -5.26 4.12
CA LEU A 258 -11.23 -5.93 2.90
C LEU A 258 -12.24 -6.98 2.41
N LEU A 259 -12.77 -7.77 3.31
CA LEU A 259 -13.75 -8.82 2.97
C LEU A 259 -15.07 -8.20 2.51
N LEU A 260 -15.51 -7.13 3.15
CA LEU A 260 -16.71 -6.40 2.74
C LEU A 260 -16.56 -5.78 1.36
N GLU A 261 -15.40 -5.21 1.06
CA GLU A 261 -15.12 -4.62 -0.25
C GLU A 261 -15.10 -5.67 -1.37
N LEU A 262 -14.46 -6.80 -1.12
CA LEU A 262 -14.20 -7.80 -2.15
C LEU A 262 -15.33 -8.83 -2.33
N PHE A 263 -16.12 -9.09 -1.30
CA PHE A 263 -17.10 -10.19 -1.29
C PHE A 263 -18.55 -9.75 -1.10
N THR A 264 -18.83 -8.45 -1.15
CA THR A 264 -20.19 -7.93 -1.19
C THR A 264 -20.44 -7.22 -2.52
N ARG A 265 -21.72 -7.08 -2.87
CA ARG A 265 -22.14 -6.48 -4.15
C ARG A 265 -21.71 -5.02 -4.27
N ASP A 266 -21.93 -4.25 -3.22
CA ASP A 266 -21.76 -2.80 -3.28
C ASP A 266 -20.42 -2.34 -2.69
N GLY A 267 -19.68 -3.24 -2.00
CA GLY A 267 -18.46 -2.88 -1.29
C GLY A 267 -18.69 -1.82 -0.20
N ILE A 268 -17.61 -1.31 0.35
CA ILE A 268 -17.64 -0.21 1.34
C ILE A 268 -16.70 0.94 0.97
N GLY A 269 -15.80 0.71 0.01
CA GLY A 269 -14.76 1.66 -0.39
C GLY A 269 -15.17 2.54 -1.56
N THR A 270 -14.20 3.31 -2.01
CA THR A 270 -14.27 4.10 -3.23
C THR A 270 -13.40 3.46 -4.31
N LEU A 271 -14.01 3.04 -5.40
CA LEU A 271 -13.31 2.52 -6.56
C LEU A 271 -12.96 3.68 -7.51
N VAL A 272 -11.68 3.84 -7.82
CA VAL A 272 -11.21 4.74 -8.87
C VAL A 272 -10.83 3.91 -10.08
N THR A 273 -11.53 4.11 -11.19
CA THR A 273 -11.32 3.35 -12.42
C THR A 273 -11.68 4.17 -13.65
N ALA A 274 -10.91 3.97 -14.73
CA ALA A 274 -11.22 4.53 -16.04
C ALA A 274 -12.35 3.76 -16.78
N ASP A 275 -12.71 2.56 -16.30
CA ASP A 275 -13.70 1.69 -16.92
C ASP A 275 -15.15 1.96 -16.44
N ILE A 276 -15.42 3.14 -15.88
CA ILE A 276 -16.78 3.55 -15.54
C ILE A 276 -17.51 3.80 -16.89
N TYR A 277 -18.46 2.95 -17.18
CA TYR A 277 -19.39 3.21 -18.28
C TYR A 277 -20.23 4.42 -17.88
N GLU A 278 -20.09 5.51 -18.62
CA GLU A 278 -21.08 6.57 -18.60
C GLU A 278 -22.39 5.91 -19.05
N GLY A 279 -23.24 5.66 -18.08
CA GLY A 279 -24.55 5.10 -18.33
C GLY A 279 -25.32 6.04 -19.25
N SER A 280 -25.59 5.57 -20.44
CA SER A 280 -26.48 6.20 -21.40
C SER A 280 -27.88 6.40 -20.84
#